data_670b458e1e51f48f600d6246a227ec10
#
_entry.id   670b458e1e51f48f600d6246a227ec10
#
_cell.length_a   1.000
_cell.length_b   1.000
_cell.length_c   1.000
_cell.angle_alpha   90.00
_cell.angle_beta   90.00
_cell.angle_gamma   90.00
#
_symmetry.space_group_name_H-M   'P 1'
#
loop_
_entity.id
_entity.type
_entity.pdbx_description
1 polymer ?
#
loop_
_entity_poly.entity_id
_entity_poly.type
_entity_poly.pdbx_seq_one_letter_code
_entity_poly.pdbx_strand_id
1 'polypeptide(L)'
;MFDYAAEQKIYEIGGVKIGGLPGLNPTVLISSIFYNKDKLVIDASTGDFDRVRTEKVLSKLTSLTEKTANPTMLDVVASTPEAMTNYLQFLVDATEFPLIIDGSDIPEVNTAGLQYARDSGFIDRVILNSITPDVKDDFLEVVEDIGLQNVILLAFNTGSIMSATKRVDVAENLIAKAKKIGIAKIMIDTGVLDLLSLGIACKTQQLLKNEYGFPVGNGAHNAYSTWKGLQEKFGKPAKEPALVGSNLIPAVLGADFVLVGPHKYAEIIYPSIAMVDVVLSGIYIEERKRPEKPHPRYLIG
;
A
#
# COMPACT_ATOMS: atom_id res chain seq x y z
N MET A 1 -18.43 8.99 -13.22
CA MET A 1 -17.01 8.67 -13.50
C MET A 1 -16.66 7.29 -12.96
N PHE A 2 -17.01 6.99 -11.72
CA PHE A 2 -16.77 5.69 -11.07
C PHE A 2 -18.10 4.93 -10.91
N ASP A 3 -18.53 4.34 -12.02
CA ASP A 3 -19.75 3.51 -12.09
C ASP A 3 -19.29 2.05 -12.26
N TYR A 4 -19.09 1.40 -11.12
CA TYR A 4 -18.61 0.01 -11.06
C TYR A 4 -19.79 -0.96 -10.97
N ALA A 5 -19.71 -2.09 -11.68
CA ALA A 5 -20.74 -3.14 -11.63
C ALA A 5 -20.75 -3.86 -10.27
N ALA A 6 -19.59 -4.07 -9.67
CA ALA A 6 -19.48 -4.68 -8.34
C ALA A 6 -19.63 -3.64 -7.22
N GLU A 7 -20.30 -4.04 -6.13
CA GLU A 7 -20.30 -3.27 -4.90
C GLU A 7 -18.88 -3.11 -4.36
N GLN A 8 -18.47 -1.86 -4.09
CA GLN A 8 -17.13 -1.57 -3.62
C GLN A 8 -17.00 -1.86 -2.13
N LYS A 9 -16.15 -2.83 -1.80
CA LYS A 9 -15.91 -3.25 -0.42
C LYS A 9 -15.13 -2.18 0.36
N ILE A 10 -15.49 -2.03 1.63
CA ILE A 10 -14.77 -1.21 2.59
C ILE A 10 -14.30 -2.13 3.71
N TYR A 11 -13.01 -2.10 4.00
CA TYR A 11 -12.42 -2.79 5.14
C TYR A 11 -11.96 -1.79 6.19
N GLU A 12 -11.95 -2.24 7.44
CA GLU A 12 -11.30 -1.53 8.53
C GLU A 12 -10.17 -2.41 9.08
N ILE A 13 -8.94 -1.91 9.06
CA ILE A 13 -7.73 -2.60 9.51
C ILE A 13 -7.00 -1.66 10.47
N GLY A 14 -6.85 -2.05 11.74
CA GLY A 14 -6.19 -1.22 12.75
C GLY A 14 -6.73 0.22 12.81
N GLY A 15 -8.05 0.40 12.68
CA GLY A 15 -8.72 1.71 12.68
C GLY A 15 -8.65 2.48 11.36
N VAL A 16 -7.99 1.95 10.33
CA VAL A 16 -7.94 2.55 8.99
C VAL A 16 -8.99 1.94 8.08
N LYS A 17 -9.90 2.78 7.56
CA LYS A 17 -10.85 2.40 6.51
C LYS A 17 -10.17 2.45 5.15
N ILE A 18 -10.35 1.40 4.33
CA ILE A 18 -9.79 1.29 2.97
C ILE A 18 -10.82 0.73 2.00
N GLY A 19 -10.87 1.26 0.79
CA GLY A 19 -11.81 0.84 -0.27
C GLY A 19 -13.01 1.76 -0.42
N GLY A 20 -14.04 1.28 -1.11
CA GLY A 20 -15.24 2.04 -1.41
C GLY A 20 -15.15 2.85 -2.70
N LEU A 21 -16.03 3.84 -2.84
CA LEU A 21 -16.05 4.71 -4.01
C LEU A 21 -14.95 5.78 -3.90
N PRO A 22 -14.12 5.96 -4.95
CA PRO A 22 -13.08 6.99 -4.98
C PRO A 22 -13.64 8.38 -4.69
N GLY A 23 -12.98 9.13 -3.79
CA GLY A 23 -13.43 10.46 -3.35
C GLY A 23 -14.54 10.46 -2.29
N LEU A 24 -15.11 9.31 -1.91
CA LEU A 24 -15.97 9.18 -0.72
C LEU A 24 -15.21 8.65 0.49
N ASN A 25 -14.24 7.75 0.28
CA ASN A 25 -13.25 7.41 1.28
C ASN A 25 -11.90 7.98 0.85
N PRO A 26 -11.08 8.51 1.78
CA PRO A 26 -9.75 9.00 1.45
C PRO A 26 -8.85 7.88 0.95
N THR A 27 -7.98 8.19 0.00
CA THR A 27 -6.94 7.27 -0.45
C THR A 27 -5.97 6.97 0.69
N VAL A 28 -5.74 5.68 0.99
CA VAL A 28 -4.78 5.25 2.00
C VAL A 28 -3.35 5.39 1.47
N LEU A 29 -2.45 5.96 2.26
CA LEU A 29 -1.06 6.17 1.89
C LEU A 29 -0.14 5.22 2.65
N ILE A 30 0.54 4.34 1.91
CA ILE A 30 1.42 3.32 2.47
C ILE A 30 2.86 3.79 2.31
N SER A 31 3.51 4.11 3.43
CA SER A 31 4.90 4.58 3.45
C SER A 31 5.85 3.48 3.92
N SER A 32 6.89 3.18 3.12
CA SER A 32 7.88 2.17 3.48
C SER A 32 8.94 2.72 4.44
N ILE A 33 9.29 1.91 5.44
CA ILE A 33 10.33 2.16 6.44
C ILE A 33 11.29 0.96 6.52
N PHE A 34 12.55 1.22 6.86
CA PHE A 34 13.63 0.23 6.96
C PHE A 34 13.96 -0.50 5.64
N TYR A 35 13.55 0.08 4.52
CA TYR A 35 13.86 -0.43 3.19
C TYR A 35 15.36 -0.41 2.89
N ASN A 36 15.79 -1.15 1.87
CA ASN A 36 17.21 -1.20 1.45
C ASN A 36 17.78 0.21 1.22
N LYS A 37 18.87 0.55 1.91
CA LYS A 37 19.52 1.87 1.95
C LYS A 37 18.71 2.97 2.65
N ASP A 38 17.73 2.62 3.45
CA ASP A 38 17.12 3.58 4.37
C ASP A 38 18.15 4.04 5.39
N LYS A 39 18.25 5.36 5.56
CA LYS A 39 19.20 5.98 6.50
C LYS A 39 18.82 5.76 7.98
N LEU A 40 17.68 5.17 8.24
CA LEU A 40 17.27 4.75 9.58
C LEU A 40 17.99 3.46 9.99
N VAL A 41 18.31 2.59 9.02
CA VAL A 41 18.94 1.29 9.27
C VAL A 41 20.44 1.46 9.51
N ILE A 42 20.92 0.92 10.62
CA ILE A 42 22.35 0.83 11.00
C ILE A 42 22.90 -0.52 10.55
N ASP A 43 22.21 -1.61 10.91
CA ASP A 43 22.53 -2.96 10.47
C ASP A 43 21.27 -3.69 10.02
N ALA A 44 21.17 -3.98 8.72
CA ALA A 44 20.02 -4.64 8.13
C ALA A 44 19.91 -6.13 8.48
N SER A 45 20.99 -6.77 8.93
CA SER A 45 20.97 -8.19 9.29
C SER A 45 20.38 -8.44 10.67
N THR A 46 20.69 -7.58 11.62
CA THR A 46 20.16 -7.63 12.99
C THR A 46 18.91 -6.77 13.20
N GLY A 47 18.65 -5.83 12.28
CA GLY A 47 17.59 -4.85 12.44
C GLY A 47 17.94 -3.75 13.45
N ASP A 48 19.23 -3.44 13.62
CA ASP A 48 19.64 -2.26 14.38
C ASP A 48 19.37 -0.98 13.58
N PHE A 49 18.78 0.04 14.25
CA PHE A 49 18.35 1.26 13.61
C PHE A 49 18.39 2.47 14.55
N ASP A 50 18.39 3.66 13.98
CA ASP A 50 18.34 4.94 14.70
C ASP A 50 16.93 5.22 15.23
N ARG A 51 16.67 4.88 16.49
CA ARG A 51 15.37 5.04 17.16
C ARG A 51 14.90 6.50 17.16
N VAL A 52 15.80 7.45 17.46
CA VAL A 52 15.45 8.88 17.53
C VAL A 52 15.01 9.42 16.16
N ARG A 53 15.70 9.02 15.10
CA ARG A 53 15.28 9.40 13.74
C ARG A 53 14.00 8.71 13.33
N THR A 54 13.80 7.47 13.73
CA THR A 54 12.56 6.73 13.45
C THR A 54 11.36 7.38 14.11
N GLU A 55 11.45 7.76 15.39
CA GLU A 55 10.39 8.51 16.09
C GLU A 55 10.04 9.83 15.38
N LYS A 56 11.05 10.55 14.86
CA LYS A 56 10.81 11.77 14.07
C LYS A 56 10.07 11.47 12.77
N VAL A 57 10.38 10.35 12.10
CA VAL A 57 9.65 9.92 10.88
C VAL A 57 8.21 9.58 11.23
N LEU A 58 7.97 8.81 12.29
CA LEU A 58 6.61 8.47 12.73
C LEU A 58 5.82 9.73 13.10
N SER A 59 6.37 10.65 13.88
CA SER A 59 5.74 11.94 14.22
C SER A 59 5.40 12.76 12.99
N LYS A 60 6.28 12.75 11.97
CA LYS A 60 6.02 13.44 10.69
C LYS A 60 4.85 12.80 9.94
N LEU A 61 4.81 11.47 9.83
CA LEU A 61 3.71 10.76 9.17
C LEU A 61 2.38 11.00 9.90
N THR A 62 2.37 10.98 11.23
CA THR A 62 1.20 11.34 12.04
C THR A 62 0.72 12.76 11.73
N SER A 63 1.63 13.74 11.73
CA SER A 63 1.29 15.13 11.41
C SER A 63 0.75 15.30 9.98
N LEU A 64 1.26 14.54 9.01
CA LEU A 64 0.75 14.56 7.64
C LEU A 64 -0.65 13.95 7.56
N THR A 65 -0.89 12.80 8.22
CA THR A 65 -2.22 12.20 8.34
C THR A 65 -3.24 13.16 8.94
N GLU A 66 -2.90 13.83 10.05
CA GLU A 66 -3.76 14.81 10.70
C GLU A 66 -4.07 16.02 9.81
N LYS A 67 -3.07 16.53 9.07
CA LYS A 67 -3.21 17.70 8.19
C LYS A 67 -4.00 17.39 6.92
N THR A 68 -3.90 16.19 6.40
CA THR A 68 -4.51 15.82 5.11
C THR A 68 -5.78 14.99 5.27
N ALA A 69 -5.98 14.33 6.41
CA ALA A 69 -6.98 13.29 6.63
C ALA A 69 -6.82 12.06 5.72
N ASN A 70 -5.69 11.92 5.01
CA ASN A 70 -5.37 10.66 4.34
C ASN A 70 -4.85 9.67 5.37
N PRO A 71 -5.47 8.48 5.50
CA PRO A 71 -5.00 7.46 6.43
C PRO A 71 -3.62 6.94 6.03
N THR A 72 -2.81 6.61 7.02
CA THR A 72 -1.47 6.04 6.82
C THR A 72 -1.44 4.57 7.24
N MET A 73 -0.75 3.75 6.46
CA MET A 73 -0.24 2.44 6.84
C MET A 73 1.27 2.41 6.66
N LEU A 74 1.96 1.62 7.46
CA LEU A 74 3.42 1.57 7.48
C LEU A 74 3.92 0.24 6.93
N ASP A 75 4.60 0.28 5.78
CA ASP A 75 5.20 -0.88 5.14
C ASP A 75 6.60 -1.13 5.73
N VAL A 76 6.72 -2.19 6.54
CA VAL A 76 7.90 -2.53 7.32
C VAL A 76 8.73 -3.54 6.53
N VAL A 77 9.83 -3.05 5.95
CA VAL A 77 10.68 -3.86 5.08
C VAL A 77 11.84 -4.46 5.87
N ALA A 78 12.04 -5.77 5.78
CA ALA A 78 13.17 -6.45 6.39
C ALA A 78 13.74 -7.55 5.48
N SER A 79 15.03 -7.88 5.67
CA SER A 79 15.72 -8.92 4.91
C SER A 79 16.07 -10.16 5.73
N THR A 80 15.82 -10.13 7.05
CA THR A 80 16.07 -11.26 7.96
C THR A 80 14.93 -11.38 8.98
N PRO A 81 14.67 -12.59 9.51
CA PRO A 81 13.70 -12.80 10.59
C PRO A 81 13.99 -11.96 11.84
N GLU A 82 15.25 -11.85 12.23
CA GLU A 82 15.71 -11.06 13.38
C GLU A 82 15.38 -9.58 13.19
N ALA A 83 15.72 -9.03 12.02
CA ALA A 83 15.44 -7.63 11.70
C ALA A 83 13.94 -7.32 11.71
N MET A 84 13.11 -8.19 11.11
CA MET A 84 11.66 -8.01 11.12
C MET A 84 11.11 -7.97 12.55
N THR A 85 11.52 -8.90 13.39
CA THR A 85 11.08 -8.95 14.78
C THR A 85 11.51 -7.71 15.56
N ASN A 86 12.77 -7.27 15.41
CA ASN A 86 13.29 -6.08 16.10
C ASN A 86 12.56 -4.79 15.66
N TYR A 87 12.25 -4.64 14.37
CA TYR A 87 11.48 -3.51 13.88
C TYR A 87 10.05 -3.50 14.42
N LEU A 88 9.37 -4.64 14.38
CA LEU A 88 8.00 -4.76 14.88
C LEU A 88 7.91 -4.52 16.38
N GLN A 89 8.88 -5.02 17.16
CA GLN A 89 8.95 -4.81 18.61
C GLN A 89 8.98 -3.33 18.97
N PHE A 90 9.68 -2.51 18.22
CA PHE A 90 9.69 -1.07 18.44
C PHE A 90 8.41 -0.40 17.92
N LEU A 91 7.96 -0.76 16.73
CA LEU A 91 6.85 -0.07 16.06
C LEU A 91 5.51 -0.31 16.74
N VAL A 92 5.30 -1.47 17.37
CA VAL A 92 4.04 -1.79 18.04
C VAL A 92 3.71 -0.80 19.15
N ASP A 93 4.73 -0.30 19.87
CA ASP A 93 4.59 0.68 20.94
C ASP A 93 4.71 2.13 20.46
N ALA A 94 5.40 2.34 19.33
CA ALA A 94 5.73 3.69 18.83
C ALA A 94 4.66 4.30 17.93
N THR A 95 3.71 3.51 17.40
CA THR A 95 2.66 3.99 16.49
C THR A 95 1.41 3.12 16.51
N GLU A 96 0.25 3.76 16.27
CA GLU A 96 -1.03 3.07 16.04
C GLU A 96 -1.28 2.72 14.56
N PHE A 97 -0.39 3.06 13.64
CA PHE A 97 -0.58 2.74 12.24
C PHE A 97 -0.68 1.24 12.02
N PRO A 98 -1.55 0.76 11.10
CA PRO A 98 -1.47 -0.62 10.63
C PRO A 98 -0.07 -0.91 10.08
N LEU A 99 0.48 -2.07 10.45
CA LEU A 99 1.82 -2.50 10.07
C LEU A 99 1.73 -3.53 8.95
N ILE A 100 2.40 -3.26 7.86
CA ILE A 100 2.49 -4.16 6.72
C ILE A 100 3.83 -4.88 6.80
N ILE A 101 3.81 -6.20 6.87
CA ILE A 101 5.02 -7.03 6.91
C ILE A 101 5.45 -7.29 5.47
N ASP A 102 6.65 -6.80 5.12
CA ASP A 102 7.30 -6.99 3.82
C ASP A 102 8.68 -7.62 3.98
N GLY A 103 8.73 -8.93 3.84
CA GLY A 103 9.97 -9.71 3.86
C GLY A 103 10.65 -9.81 2.49
N SER A 104 10.31 -8.96 1.51
CA SER A 104 10.91 -8.97 0.16
C SER A 104 10.92 -10.36 -0.49
N ASP A 105 9.78 -11.04 -0.45
CA ASP A 105 9.57 -12.41 -0.97
C ASP A 105 10.37 -13.52 -0.22
N ILE A 106 10.85 -13.26 1.00
CA ILE A 106 11.52 -14.27 1.86
C ILE A 106 10.49 -14.83 2.85
N PRO A 107 9.99 -16.07 2.67
CA PRO A 107 8.92 -16.63 3.52
C PRO A 107 9.28 -16.66 5.00
N GLU A 108 10.54 -16.95 5.34
CA GLU A 108 11.03 -17.04 6.71
C GLU A 108 10.93 -15.69 7.44
N VAL A 109 11.19 -14.59 6.73
CA VAL A 109 11.09 -13.23 7.26
C VAL A 109 9.62 -12.87 7.54
N ASN A 110 8.74 -13.16 6.57
CA ASN A 110 7.31 -12.96 6.73
C ASN A 110 6.74 -13.81 7.88
N THR A 111 7.11 -15.09 7.93
CA THR A 111 6.71 -16.00 9.00
C THR A 111 7.10 -15.47 10.38
N ALA A 112 8.35 -15.04 10.57
CA ALA A 112 8.82 -14.51 11.84
C ALA A 112 8.03 -13.27 12.27
N GLY A 113 7.77 -12.34 11.33
CA GLY A 113 6.97 -11.15 11.62
C GLY A 113 5.52 -11.48 11.99
N LEU A 114 4.88 -12.39 11.26
CA LEU A 114 3.50 -12.81 11.53
C LEU A 114 3.37 -13.56 12.86
N GLN A 115 4.29 -14.47 13.18
CA GLN A 115 4.33 -15.18 14.45
C GLN A 115 4.52 -14.21 15.61
N TYR A 116 5.48 -13.28 15.48
CA TYR A 116 5.70 -12.26 16.49
C TYR A 116 4.44 -11.40 16.73
N ALA A 117 3.78 -10.97 15.67
CA ALA A 117 2.56 -10.17 15.77
C ALA A 117 1.40 -10.92 16.45
N ARG A 118 1.24 -12.22 16.15
CA ARG A 118 0.25 -13.07 16.80
C ARG A 118 0.57 -13.24 18.29
N ASP A 119 1.81 -13.62 18.61
CA ASP A 119 2.23 -13.94 19.97
C ASP A 119 2.26 -12.70 20.89
N SER A 120 2.45 -11.52 20.30
CA SER A 120 2.38 -10.21 21.00
C SER A 120 0.99 -9.57 20.96
N GLY A 121 -0.02 -10.20 20.33
CA GLY A 121 -1.42 -9.79 20.42
C GLY A 121 -1.83 -8.60 19.56
N PHE A 122 -1.08 -8.27 18.48
CA PHE A 122 -1.44 -7.16 17.59
C PHE A 122 -1.68 -7.59 16.12
N ILE A 123 -1.90 -8.89 15.87
CA ILE A 123 -2.09 -9.44 14.52
C ILE A 123 -3.27 -8.79 13.76
N ASP A 124 -4.29 -8.30 14.45
CA ASP A 124 -5.48 -7.70 13.83
C ASP A 124 -5.18 -6.41 13.05
N ARG A 125 -4.09 -5.70 13.40
CA ARG A 125 -3.62 -4.52 12.68
C ARG A 125 -2.45 -4.80 11.72
N VAL A 126 -2.15 -6.08 11.48
CA VAL A 126 -1.07 -6.51 10.59
C VAL A 126 -1.62 -6.94 9.25
N ILE A 127 -0.88 -6.60 8.19
CA ILE A 127 -1.17 -6.96 6.81
C ILE A 127 0.08 -7.64 6.24
N LEU A 128 -0.07 -8.73 5.51
CA LEU A 128 1.04 -9.35 4.78
C LEU A 128 1.19 -8.72 3.40
N ASN A 129 2.38 -8.26 3.06
CA ASN A 129 2.79 -7.82 1.72
C ASN A 129 3.91 -8.75 1.19
N SER A 130 3.59 -9.72 0.31
CA SER A 130 2.33 -10.01 -0.32
C SER A 130 2.20 -11.52 -0.55
N ILE A 131 0.98 -11.97 -0.85
CA ILE A 131 0.81 -13.28 -1.48
C ILE A 131 1.02 -13.06 -2.99
N THR A 132 2.04 -13.75 -3.53
CA THR A 132 2.45 -13.67 -4.93
C THR A 132 1.95 -14.88 -5.74
N PRO A 133 1.96 -14.85 -7.07
CA PRO A 133 1.60 -16.01 -7.88
C PRO A 133 2.44 -17.26 -7.61
N ASP A 134 3.70 -17.06 -7.23
CA ASP A 134 4.68 -18.13 -6.97
C ASP A 134 4.71 -18.56 -5.49
N VAL A 135 3.74 -18.09 -4.68
CA VAL A 135 3.62 -18.49 -3.27
C VAL A 135 3.47 -20.00 -3.12
N LYS A 136 4.25 -20.58 -2.21
CA LYS A 136 4.23 -22.00 -1.90
C LYS A 136 3.13 -22.35 -0.91
N ASP A 137 2.61 -23.56 -1.02
CA ASP A 137 1.51 -24.04 -0.17
C ASP A 137 1.94 -24.14 1.30
N ASP A 138 3.19 -24.50 1.60
CA ASP A 138 3.73 -24.56 2.97
C ASP A 138 3.68 -23.19 3.68
N PHE A 139 3.97 -22.11 2.95
CA PHE A 139 3.83 -20.77 3.52
C PHE A 139 2.35 -20.37 3.71
N LEU A 140 1.46 -20.79 2.80
CA LEU A 140 0.01 -20.54 2.95
C LEU A 140 -0.56 -21.28 4.17
N GLU A 141 -0.10 -22.51 4.46
CA GLU A 141 -0.44 -23.26 5.68
C GLU A 141 -0.01 -22.48 6.94
N VAL A 142 1.19 -21.90 6.94
CA VAL A 142 1.65 -21.04 8.05
C VAL A 142 0.75 -19.82 8.24
N VAL A 143 0.35 -19.15 7.15
CA VAL A 143 -0.53 -17.97 7.20
C VAL A 143 -1.92 -18.36 7.76
N GLU A 144 -2.45 -19.52 7.37
CA GLU A 144 -3.70 -20.07 7.86
C GLU A 144 -3.61 -20.40 9.36
N ASP A 145 -2.57 -21.11 9.80
CA ASP A 145 -2.34 -21.48 11.21
C ASP A 145 -2.19 -20.26 12.14
N ILE A 146 -1.60 -19.19 11.62
CA ILE A 146 -1.49 -17.91 12.36
C ILE A 146 -2.86 -17.23 12.48
N GLY A 147 -3.78 -17.49 11.56
CA GLY A 147 -5.12 -16.90 11.53
C GLY A 147 -5.12 -15.45 11.00
N LEU A 148 -4.16 -15.13 10.13
CA LEU A 148 -4.07 -13.79 9.53
C LEU A 148 -5.33 -13.46 8.72
N GLN A 149 -5.85 -12.23 8.88
CA GLN A 149 -7.08 -11.80 8.22
C GLN A 149 -6.86 -10.80 7.08
N ASN A 150 -5.71 -10.15 7.03
CA ASN A 150 -5.45 -9.00 6.15
C ASN A 150 -4.26 -9.27 5.22
N VAL A 151 -4.44 -9.11 3.91
CA VAL A 151 -3.37 -9.41 2.93
C VAL A 151 -3.40 -8.45 1.75
N ILE A 152 -2.21 -8.16 1.21
CA ILE A 152 -2.04 -7.62 -0.14
C ILE A 152 -1.73 -8.79 -1.08
N LEU A 153 -2.49 -8.90 -2.17
CA LEU A 153 -2.23 -9.83 -3.26
C LEU A 153 -1.50 -9.10 -4.38
N LEU A 154 -0.36 -9.60 -4.83
CA LEU A 154 0.36 -9.04 -5.97
C LEU A 154 -0.18 -9.63 -7.28
N ALA A 155 -1.09 -8.93 -7.93
CA ALA A 155 -1.72 -9.32 -9.20
C ALA A 155 -0.77 -9.13 -10.39
N PHE A 156 0.43 -9.70 -10.32
CA PHE A 156 1.51 -9.47 -11.26
C PHE A 156 2.45 -10.68 -11.34
N ASN A 157 2.82 -11.07 -12.55
CA ASN A 157 3.92 -11.99 -12.85
C ASN A 157 4.56 -11.65 -14.21
N THR A 158 5.65 -12.34 -14.55
CA THR A 158 6.38 -12.10 -15.81
C THR A 158 5.52 -12.28 -17.07
N GLY A 159 4.52 -13.18 -17.05
CA GLY A 159 3.59 -13.43 -18.16
C GLY A 159 2.50 -12.37 -18.30
N SER A 160 2.30 -11.52 -17.32
CA SER A 160 1.23 -10.51 -17.26
C SER A 160 1.72 -9.06 -17.35
N ILE A 161 3.03 -8.83 -17.56
CA ILE A 161 3.65 -7.48 -17.55
C ILE A 161 2.87 -6.47 -18.39
N MET A 162 2.55 -6.82 -19.63
CA MET A 162 1.93 -5.93 -20.61
C MET A 162 0.45 -6.27 -20.87
N SER A 163 -0.24 -6.95 -19.95
CA SER A 163 -1.63 -7.36 -20.14
C SER A 163 -2.46 -7.17 -18.88
N ALA A 164 -3.39 -6.22 -18.93
CA ALA A 164 -4.31 -5.96 -17.83
C ALA A 164 -5.24 -7.17 -17.57
N THR A 165 -5.74 -7.83 -18.61
CA THR A 165 -6.61 -9.01 -18.47
C THR A 165 -5.88 -10.17 -17.81
N LYS A 166 -4.64 -10.47 -18.22
CA LYS A 166 -3.83 -11.50 -17.54
C LYS A 166 -3.54 -11.17 -16.08
N ARG A 167 -3.42 -9.89 -15.70
CA ARG A 167 -3.29 -9.49 -14.29
C ARG A 167 -4.59 -9.73 -13.53
N VAL A 168 -5.75 -9.55 -14.16
CA VAL A 168 -7.04 -9.93 -13.58
C VAL A 168 -7.10 -11.44 -13.35
N ASP A 169 -6.70 -12.27 -14.33
CA ASP A 169 -6.63 -13.73 -14.18
C ASP A 169 -5.71 -14.14 -13.00
N VAL A 170 -4.56 -13.46 -12.85
CA VAL A 170 -3.65 -13.67 -11.72
C VAL A 170 -4.33 -13.30 -10.40
N ALA A 171 -4.99 -12.14 -10.34
CA ALA A 171 -5.71 -11.71 -9.14
C ALA A 171 -6.82 -12.69 -8.75
N GLU A 172 -7.60 -13.19 -9.71
CA GLU A 172 -8.67 -14.15 -9.47
C GLU A 172 -8.14 -15.44 -8.79
N ASN A 173 -7.04 -15.97 -9.32
CA ASN A 173 -6.38 -17.14 -8.74
C ASN A 173 -5.89 -16.88 -7.30
N LEU A 174 -5.29 -15.70 -7.05
CA LEU A 174 -4.82 -15.32 -5.72
C LEU A 174 -5.97 -15.08 -4.74
N ILE A 175 -7.06 -14.45 -5.18
CA ILE A 175 -8.29 -14.27 -4.39
C ILE A 175 -8.85 -15.64 -3.95
N ALA A 176 -8.88 -16.61 -4.86
CA ALA A 176 -9.34 -17.96 -4.53
C ALA A 176 -8.45 -18.65 -3.49
N LYS A 177 -7.11 -18.55 -3.64
CA LYS A 177 -6.14 -19.06 -2.66
C LYS A 177 -6.31 -18.39 -1.29
N ALA A 178 -6.37 -17.06 -1.25
CA ALA A 178 -6.52 -16.31 0.00
C ALA A 178 -7.82 -16.64 0.73
N LYS A 179 -8.94 -16.74 0.01
CA LYS A 179 -10.22 -17.15 0.60
C LYS A 179 -10.20 -18.59 1.15
N LYS A 180 -9.50 -19.51 0.47
CA LYS A 180 -9.38 -20.91 0.90
C LYS A 180 -8.72 -21.04 2.28
N ILE A 181 -7.75 -20.19 2.58
CA ILE A 181 -7.04 -20.14 3.88
C ILE A 181 -7.67 -19.14 4.87
N GLY A 182 -8.91 -18.72 4.66
CA GLY A 182 -9.69 -17.92 5.62
C GLY A 182 -9.37 -16.43 5.65
N ILE A 183 -8.63 -15.87 4.69
CA ILE A 183 -8.36 -14.42 4.63
C ILE A 183 -9.67 -13.66 4.35
N ALA A 184 -10.01 -12.72 5.23
CA ALA A 184 -11.25 -11.94 5.16
C ALA A 184 -11.07 -10.60 4.41
N LYS A 185 -9.92 -9.94 4.55
CA LYS A 185 -9.68 -8.59 4.02
C LYS A 185 -8.54 -8.62 3.01
N ILE A 186 -8.93 -8.51 1.74
CA ILE A 186 -8.04 -8.61 0.58
C ILE A 186 -7.86 -7.23 -0.03
N MET A 187 -6.62 -6.78 -0.13
CA MET A 187 -6.16 -5.63 -0.91
C MET A 187 -5.41 -6.15 -2.14
N ILE A 188 -5.49 -5.47 -3.29
CA ILE A 188 -4.84 -5.95 -4.52
C ILE A 188 -3.85 -4.89 -5.02
N ASP A 189 -2.56 -5.25 -5.07
CA ASP A 189 -1.53 -4.49 -5.78
C ASP A 189 -1.47 -4.96 -7.23
N THR A 190 -1.68 -4.04 -8.16
CA THR A 190 -1.65 -4.32 -9.59
C THR A 190 -0.26 -4.38 -10.21
N GLY A 191 0.79 -4.12 -9.44
CA GLY A 191 2.19 -4.22 -9.82
C GLY A 191 2.66 -3.16 -10.83
N VAL A 192 3.71 -2.42 -10.49
CA VAL A 192 4.33 -1.41 -11.37
C VAL A 192 5.84 -1.64 -11.41
N LEU A 193 6.40 -1.75 -12.63
CA LEU A 193 7.84 -1.85 -12.88
C LEU A 193 8.42 -0.57 -13.44
N ASP A 194 7.70 0.08 -14.38
CA ASP A 194 8.14 1.23 -15.15
C ASP A 194 6.95 2.08 -15.61
N LEU A 195 7.21 3.12 -16.41
CA LEU A 195 6.17 4.04 -16.90
C LEU A 195 5.09 3.35 -17.76
N LEU A 196 5.46 2.38 -18.58
CA LEU A 196 4.49 1.68 -19.44
C LEU A 196 3.62 0.73 -18.60
N SER A 197 4.24 0.00 -17.70
CA SER A 197 3.53 -0.92 -16.80
C SER A 197 2.62 -0.19 -15.82
N LEU A 198 2.88 1.09 -15.47
CA LEU A 198 1.96 1.93 -14.69
C LEU A 198 0.62 2.09 -15.42
N GLY A 199 0.62 2.33 -16.74
CA GLY A 199 -0.61 2.39 -17.52
C GLY A 199 -1.40 1.08 -17.50
N ILE A 200 -0.70 -0.05 -17.61
CA ILE A 200 -1.32 -1.39 -17.50
C ILE A 200 -1.86 -1.63 -16.08
N ALA A 201 -1.12 -1.25 -15.04
CA ALA A 201 -1.54 -1.36 -13.64
C ALA A 201 -2.84 -0.57 -13.39
N CYS A 202 -2.92 0.67 -13.87
CA CYS A 202 -4.13 1.48 -13.76
C CYS A 202 -5.32 0.90 -14.53
N LYS A 203 -5.10 0.32 -15.71
CA LYS A 203 -6.16 -0.40 -16.45
C LYS A 203 -6.63 -1.63 -15.66
N THR A 204 -5.70 -2.40 -15.10
CA THR A 204 -6.02 -3.56 -14.24
C THR A 204 -6.83 -3.14 -13.03
N GLN A 205 -6.45 -2.05 -12.37
CA GLN A 205 -7.16 -1.46 -11.24
C GLN A 205 -8.64 -1.22 -11.58
N GLN A 206 -8.94 -0.60 -12.73
CA GLN A 206 -10.32 -0.35 -13.16
C GLN A 206 -11.09 -1.66 -13.39
N LEU A 207 -10.47 -2.65 -14.02
CA LEU A 207 -11.10 -3.95 -14.26
C LEU A 207 -11.41 -4.66 -12.94
N LEU A 208 -10.46 -4.73 -12.00
CA LEU A 208 -10.64 -5.39 -10.71
C LEU A 208 -11.69 -4.70 -9.84
N LYS A 209 -11.71 -3.36 -9.81
CA LYS A 209 -12.76 -2.62 -9.09
C LYS A 209 -14.12 -2.85 -9.71
N ASN A 210 -14.21 -2.87 -11.03
CA ASN A 210 -15.48 -3.12 -11.73
C ASN A 210 -16.01 -4.54 -11.51
N GLU A 211 -15.14 -5.54 -11.44
CA GLU A 211 -15.54 -6.96 -11.43
C GLU A 211 -15.68 -7.53 -10.02
N TYR A 212 -14.78 -7.15 -9.10
CA TYR A 212 -14.70 -7.77 -7.76
C TYR A 212 -14.98 -6.81 -6.61
N GLY A 213 -14.82 -5.49 -6.82
CA GLY A 213 -15.04 -4.47 -5.81
C GLY A 213 -14.08 -4.51 -4.62
N PHE A 214 -12.94 -5.19 -4.70
CA PHE A 214 -11.91 -5.16 -3.67
C PHE A 214 -11.17 -3.81 -3.65
N PRO A 215 -10.56 -3.41 -2.52
CA PRO A 215 -9.60 -2.32 -2.50
C PRO A 215 -8.39 -2.62 -3.41
N VAL A 216 -8.11 -1.71 -4.34
CA VAL A 216 -7.04 -1.86 -5.34
C VAL A 216 -6.12 -0.65 -5.32
N GLY A 217 -4.83 -0.89 -5.44
CA GLY A 217 -3.82 0.15 -5.57
C GLY A 217 -2.54 -0.37 -6.23
N ASN A 218 -1.47 0.38 -6.11
CA ASN A 218 -0.16 -0.03 -6.64
C ASN A 218 1.00 0.83 -6.13
N GLY A 219 2.23 0.34 -6.42
CA GLY A 219 3.49 1.03 -6.14
C GLY A 219 3.93 1.95 -7.30
N ALA A 220 3.16 2.99 -7.60
CA ALA A 220 3.42 3.88 -8.72
C ALA A 220 4.78 4.62 -8.66
N HIS A 221 5.39 4.75 -7.47
CA HIS A 221 6.73 5.30 -7.28
C HIS A 221 7.80 4.53 -8.06
N ASN A 222 7.57 3.25 -8.38
CA ASN A 222 8.47 2.43 -9.18
C ASN A 222 8.60 2.97 -10.62
N ALA A 223 7.54 3.51 -11.20
CA ALA A 223 7.58 4.13 -12.53
C ALA A 223 8.56 5.31 -12.57
N TYR A 224 8.54 6.16 -11.53
CA TYR A 224 9.50 7.24 -11.37
C TYR A 224 10.92 6.72 -11.11
N SER A 225 11.10 5.78 -10.18
CA SER A 225 12.43 5.32 -9.73
C SER A 225 13.21 4.60 -10.84
N THR A 226 12.50 3.97 -11.78
CA THR A 226 13.07 3.25 -12.91
C THR A 226 13.21 4.09 -14.18
N TRP A 227 12.73 5.35 -14.18
CA TRP A 227 12.84 6.24 -15.33
C TRP A 227 14.28 6.70 -15.55
N LYS A 228 15.04 5.89 -16.27
CA LYS A 228 16.43 6.19 -16.64
C LYS A 228 16.49 7.44 -17.52
N GLY A 229 17.49 8.29 -17.26
CA GLY A 229 17.72 9.52 -18.05
C GLY A 229 16.79 10.69 -17.72
N LEU A 230 15.82 10.57 -16.80
CA LEU A 230 14.95 11.69 -16.40
C LEU A 230 15.76 12.96 -16.07
N GLN A 231 16.72 12.83 -15.16
CA GLN A 231 17.53 13.95 -14.73
C GLN A 231 18.50 14.41 -15.82
N GLU A 232 19.06 13.50 -16.59
CA GLU A 232 19.99 13.82 -17.67
C GLU A 232 19.30 14.63 -18.77
N LYS A 233 18.08 14.24 -19.16
CA LYS A 233 17.33 14.86 -20.26
C LYS A 233 16.61 16.13 -19.84
N PHE A 234 16.06 16.20 -18.62
CA PHE A 234 15.16 17.29 -18.20
C PHE A 234 15.68 18.07 -16.96
N GLY A 235 16.82 17.67 -16.39
CA GLY A 235 17.42 18.30 -15.21
C GLY A 235 16.78 17.89 -13.89
N LYS A 236 17.38 18.37 -12.78
CA LYS A 236 16.90 18.11 -11.42
C LYS A 236 15.45 18.54 -11.16
N PRO A 237 14.97 19.69 -11.68
CA PRO A 237 13.59 20.14 -11.44
C PRO A 237 12.51 19.16 -11.91
N ALA A 238 12.82 18.25 -12.84
CA ALA A 238 11.86 17.26 -13.32
C ALA A 238 11.56 16.12 -12.32
N LYS A 239 12.40 15.95 -11.29
CA LYS A 239 12.29 14.80 -10.36
C LYS A 239 11.03 14.81 -9.52
N GLU A 240 10.78 15.90 -8.80
CA GLU A 240 9.61 15.99 -7.92
C GLU A 240 8.29 15.94 -8.72
N PRO A 241 8.14 16.72 -9.82
CA PRO A 241 6.94 16.59 -10.66
C PRO A 241 6.71 15.19 -11.21
N ALA A 242 7.77 14.48 -11.61
CA ALA A 242 7.66 13.10 -12.11
C ALA A 242 7.25 12.12 -10.99
N LEU A 243 7.82 12.25 -9.79
CA LEU A 243 7.43 11.46 -8.62
C LEU A 243 5.97 11.72 -8.23
N VAL A 244 5.57 13.00 -8.13
CA VAL A 244 4.20 13.39 -7.82
C VAL A 244 3.27 12.87 -8.91
N GLY A 245 3.55 13.15 -10.19
CA GLY A 245 2.72 12.74 -11.31
C GLY A 245 2.50 11.22 -11.35
N SER A 246 3.54 10.42 -11.14
CA SER A 246 3.39 8.96 -11.14
C SER A 246 2.44 8.46 -10.04
N ASN A 247 2.51 9.03 -8.83
CA ASN A 247 1.63 8.66 -7.71
C ASN A 247 0.20 9.20 -7.86
N LEU A 248 0.02 10.36 -8.51
CA LEU A 248 -1.32 10.92 -8.74
C LEU A 248 -2.13 10.13 -9.77
N ILE A 249 -1.49 9.54 -10.79
CA ILE A 249 -2.17 8.81 -11.86
C ILE A 249 -3.10 7.71 -11.32
N PRO A 250 -2.66 6.73 -10.50
CA PRO A 250 -3.56 5.72 -9.97
C PRO A 250 -4.64 6.31 -9.05
N ALA A 251 -4.33 7.34 -8.26
CA ALA A 251 -5.31 7.97 -7.38
C ALA A 251 -6.43 8.66 -8.17
N VAL A 252 -6.09 9.44 -9.20
CA VAL A 252 -7.07 10.07 -10.11
C VAL A 252 -7.93 9.01 -10.82
N LEU A 253 -7.37 7.84 -11.09
CA LEU A 253 -8.07 6.70 -11.66
C LEU A 253 -8.75 5.81 -10.60
N GLY A 254 -8.89 6.28 -9.35
CA GLY A 254 -9.69 5.66 -8.32
C GLY A 254 -9.00 4.54 -7.54
N ALA A 255 -7.69 4.59 -7.36
CA ALA A 255 -6.99 3.72 -6.42
C ALA A 255 -7.48 3.94 -4.99
N ASP A 256 -7.64 2.87 -4.23
CA ASP A 256 -8.01 2.92 -2.82
C ASP A 256 -6.80 3.12 -1.91
N PHE A 257 -5.62 2.75 -2.40
CA PHE A 257 -4.35 2.99 -1.73
C PHE A 257 -3.23 3.25 -2.74
N VAL A 258 -2.19 3.93 -2.27
CA VAL A 258 -0.95 4.15 -3.01
C VAL A 258 0.22 3.74 -2.12
N LEU A 259 1.05 2.81 -2.60
CA LEU A 259 2.35 2.57 -1.99
C LEU A 259 3.25 3.75 -2.40
N VAL A 260 3.42 4.68 -1.48
CA VAL A 260 4.24 5.90 -1.66
C VAL A 260 5.72 5.54 -1.85
N GLY A 261 6.10 4.34 -1.35
CA GLY A 261 7.46 3.88 -1.25
C GLY A 261 8.18 4.56 -0.07
N PRO A 262 9.44 4.95 -0.22
CA PRO A 262 10.23 5.56 0.85
C PRO A 262 9.52 6.67 1.61
N HIS A 263 9.47 6.59 2.95
CA HIS A 263 8.84 7.59 3.84
C HIS A 263 9.26 9.03 3.57
N LYS A 264 10.46 9.24 3.02
CA LYS A 264 10.97 10.57 2.65
C LYS A 264 10.14 11.29 1.57
N TYR A 265 9.31 10.57 0.81
CA TYR A 265 8.44 11.14 -0.21
C TYR A 265 7.09 11.62 0.36
N ALA A 266 6.78 11.28 1.60
CA ALA A 266 5.49 11.57 2.20
C ALA A 266 5.13 13.06 2.20
N GLU A 267 6.10 13.96 2.49
CA GLU A 267 5.85 15.41 2.57
C GLU A 267 5.31 16.02 1.27
N ILE A 268 5.65 15.45 0.12
CA ILE A 268 5.21 15.94 -1.20
C ILE A 268 4.02 15.13 -1.73
N ILE A 269 3.92 13.83 -1.39
CA ILE A 269 2.86 12.97 -1.93
C ILE A 269 1.55 13.14 -1.14
N TYR A 270 1.59 13.23 0.20
CA TYR A 270 0.37 13.34 1.02
C TYR A 270 -0.51 14.52 0.62
N PRO A 271 -0.01 15.78 0.60
CA PRO A 271 -0.83 16.91 0.18
C PRO A 271 -1.30 16.81 -1.27
N SER A 272 -0.51 16.16 -2.14
CA SER A 272 -0.87 15.97 -3.55
C SER A 272 -2.02 14.97 -3.71
N ILE A 273 -2.02 13.87 -2.98
CA ILE A 273 -3.13 12.89 -2.97
C ILE A 273 -4.36 13.49 -2.28
N ALA A 274 -4.18 14.22 -1.16
CA ALA A 274 -5.29 14.90 -0.49
C ALA A 274 -6.04 15.84 -1.44
N MET A 275 -5.32 16.59 -2.29
CA MET A 275 -5.92 17.41 -3.34
C MET A 275 -6.76 16.56 -4.30
N VAL A 276 -6.28 15.38 -4.73
CA VAL A 276 -7.04 14.47 -5.60
C VAL A 276 -8.32 14.01 -4.93
N ASP A 277 -8.28 13.59 -3.65
CA ASP A 277 -9.46 13.15 -2.91
C ASP A 277 -10.51 14.27 -2.79
N VAL A 278 -10.08 15.52 -2.57
CA VAL A 278 -10.97 16.69 -2.59
C VAL A 278 -11.64 16.83 -3.94
N VAL A 279 -10.87 16.82 -5.03
CA VAL A 279 -11.37 16.96 -6.41
C VAL A 279 -12.37 15.84 -6.72
N LEU A 280 -12.01 14.58 -6.43
CA LEU A 280 -12.89 13.44 -6.68
C LEU A 280 -14.16 13.47 -5.83
N SER A 281 -14.11 13.99 -4.60
CA SER A 281 -15.31 14.16 -3.78
C SER A 281 -16.33 15.12 -4.42
N GLY A 282 -15.86 16.00 -5.30
CA GLY A 282 -16.70 16.97 -6.02
C GLY A 282 -17.64 16.33 -7.03
N ILE A 283 -17.29 15.16 -7.61
CA ILE A 283 -18.12 14.49 -8.63
C ILE A 283 -19.48 14.01 -8.07
N TYR A 284 -19.59 13.86 -6.75
CA TYR A 284 -20.81 13.38 -6.08
C TYR A 284 -21.74 14.49 -5.60
N ILE A 285 -21.40 15.78 -5.85
CA ILE A 285 -22.21 16.91 -5.38
C ILE A 285 -23.63 16.86 -5.97
N GLU A 286 -23.74 16.55 -7.26
CA GLU A 286 -25.04 16.44 -7.94
C GLU A 286 -25.88 15.29 -7.41
N GLU A 287 -25.24 14.20 -6.98
CA GLU A 287 -25.88 13.04 -6.35
C GLU A 287 -26.20 13.27 -4.86
N ARG A 288 -25.87 14.44 -4.32
CA ARG A 288 -26.00 14.78 -2.89
C ARG A 288 -25.27 13.83 -1.93
N LYS A 289 -24.28 13.10 -2.43
CA LYS A 289 -23.40 12.27 -1.61
C LYS A 289 -22.24 13.10 -1.08
N ARG A 290 -21.84 12.82 0.15
CA ARG A 290 -20.71 13.50 0.81
C ARG A 290 -19.84 12.46 1.51
N PRO A 291 -18.52 12.63 1.48
CA PRO A 291 -17.63 11.77 2.28
C PRO A 291 -17.94 11.91 3.77
N GLU A 292 -17.71 10.83 4.51
CA GLU A 292 -17.73 10.87 5.98
C GLU A 292 -16.46 11.57 6.51
N LYS A 293 -16.53 12.12 7.73
CA LYS A 293 -15.36 12.66 8.42
C LYS A 293 -14.60 11.52 9.13
N PRO A 294 -13.26 11.56 9.16
CA PRO A 294 -12.36 12.57 8.57
C PRO A 294 -12.17 12.36 7.05
N HIS A 295 -12.05 13.46 6.29
CA HIS A 295 -11.76 13.43 4.86
C HIS A 295 -11.04 14.74 4.44
N PRO A 296 -10.09 14.71 3.45
CA PRO A 296 -9.36 15.88 2.99
C PRO A 296 -10.23 17.07 2.62
N ARG A 297 -11.41 16.83 2.06
CA ARG A 297 -12.38 17.88 1.72
C ARG A 297 -12.74 18.81 2.88
N TYR A 298 -12.68 18.33 4.11
CA TYR A 298 -13.05 19.13 5.29
C TYR A 298 -11.85 19.81 5.98
N LEU A 299 -10.63 19.52 5.51
CA LEU A 299 -9.39 20.09 6.05
C LEU A 299 -8.69 21.03 5.08
N ILE A 300 -8.66 20.70 3.80
CA ILE A 300 -7.90 21.45 2.79
C ILE A 300 -8.75 21.94 1.62
N GLY A 301 -10.01 21.53 1.52
CA GLY A 301 -10.97 21.90 0.46
C GLY A 301 -11.85 23.09 0.76
#